data_e59c48dea31eae264f47445178380aeb
#
_entry.id   e59c48dea31eae264f47445178380aeb
#
_cell.length_a   1.000
_cell.length_b   1.000
_cell.length_c   1.000
_cell.angle_alpha   90.00
_cell.angle_beta   90.00
_cell.angle_gamma   90.00
#
_symmetry.space_group_name_H-M   'P 1'
#
loop_
_entity.id
_entity.type
_entity.pdbx_description
1 polymer ?
#
loop_
_entity_poly.entity_id
_entity_poly.type
_entity_poly.pdbx_seq_one_letter_code
_entity_poly.pdbx_strand_id
1 'polypeptide(L)'
;MNEHLAFAQCLQRVLNETELTATEVARRLEMRSRNSIFRILKGKTSPQLNRRFLENFHKHMGEQLTEAQWAALNRALEMDAVGAVEYKSRQALMQLVGAFSEPISPAKVCYLDALGAEKEDSFLHYLQVLFCGALKVNALLFGCCDLGLFRQLQEAIHPVAQRVIVRIDHFIYAGEDEIVSNLVGIQPMVDQPCYHAYLVDAENCPQERLAHYRTGQMTFHVMHQDGSESTVALFLLGKNEFTATVMSTQDLWMSRKVLCDRERFSPIRLLWQLNDENSDFIVYTQQYCKMEHGAAIYYIRPDVPFQYIPLEVLYPVVREGFARMGMTREAYEPNVTALAEIHQARMTNMMRRRRPTYIVLNKAAMEEFVRTGRQSDHLHFLRNFTPKERKQILDVLVQQARKNPFFHLYFAQEKLPCTMGEVALYDGRALITMSSGSGYDLRTDHRESCITHPFVLRAYKQFYMNTVVARLADTQTESLNQLEELVRRCEKMIREGQKGNAGNEQEKLSGQ
;
A
#
# COMPACT_ATOMS: atom_id res chain seq x y z
N MET A 1 -28.04 13.13 -14.84
CA MET A 1 -27.11 14.15 -14.27
C MET A 1 -25.83 14.08 -15.08
N ASN A 2 -25.27 15.21 -15.51
CA ASN A 2 -24.08 15.25 -16.40
C ASN A 2 -22.85 14.68 -15.68
N GLU A 3 -22.39 13.53 -16.12
CA GLU A 3 -21.28 12.78 -15.52
C GLU A 3 -19.88 13.41 -15.77
N HIS A 4 -19.77 14.50 -16.54
CA HIS A 4 -18.49 15.09 -17.00
C HIS A 4 -18.29 16.54 -16.54
N LEU A 5 -18.54 16.80 -15.25
CA LEU A 5 -18.47 18.17 -14.72
C LEU A 5 -17.12 18.51 -14.05
N ALA A 6 -16.30 17.52 -13.69
CA ALA A 6 -15.06 17.77 -12.94
C ALA A 6 -14.05 18.58 -13.75
N PHE A 7 -13.84 18.23 -15.02
CA PHE A 7 -12.94 18.96 -15.90
C PHE A 7 -13.45 20.39 -16.19
N ALA A 8 -14.76 20.52 -16.44
CA ALA A 8 -15.38 21.82 -16.70
C ALA A 8 -15.22 22.78 -15.52
N GLN A 9 -15.47 22.31 -14.29
CA GLN A 9 -15.31 23.09 -13.07
C GLN A 9 -13.84 23.46 -12.79
N CYS A 10 -12.94 22.50 -12.98
CA CYS A 10 -11.51 22.74 -12.82
C CYS A 10 -10.99 23.75 -13.83
N LEU A 11 -11.37 23.62 -15.10
CA LEU A 11 -11.00 24.57 -16.15
C LEU A 11 -11.54 25.98 -15.86
N GLN A 12 -12.80 26.10 -15.43
CA GLN A 12 -13.37 27.40 -15.05
C GLN A 12 -12.58 28.06 -13.92
N ARG A 13 -12.18 27.28 -12.91
CA ARG A 13 -11.35 27.79 -11.80
C ARG A 13 -9.99 28.28 -12.30
N VAL A 14 -9.31 27.48 -13.10
CA VAL A 14 -7.99 27.83 -13.67
C VAL A 14 -8.08 29.09 -14.52
N LEU A 15 -9.12 29.22 -15.35
CA LEU A 15 -9.33 30.43 -16.15
C LEU A 15 -9.57 31.66 -15.28
N ASN A 16 -10.32 31.53 -14.19
CA ASN A 16 -10.55 32.62 -13.24
C ASN A 16 -9.26 33.03 -12.50
N GLU A 17 -8.46 32.04 -12.05
CA GLU A 17 -7.18 32.28 -11.35
C GLU A 17 -6.13 32.94 -12.27
N THR A 18 -6.17 32.66 -13.56
CA THR A 18 -5.24 33.21 -14.56
C THR A 18 -5.78 34.45 -15.27
N GLU A 19 -6.96 34.93 -14.90
CA GLU A 19 -7.67 36.04 -15.52
C GLU A 19 -7.92 35.87 -17.04
N LEU A 20 -7.90 34.62 -17.52
CA LEU A 20 -8.11 34.30 -18.93
C LEU A 20 -9.59 34.16 -19.26
N THR A 21 -10.02 34.90 -20.27
CA THR A 21 -11.38 34.78 -20.77
C THR A 21 -11.50 33.63 -21.78
N ALA A 22 -12.67 32.98 -21.85
CA ALA A 22 -12.96 31.93 -22.85
C ALA A 22 -12.73 32.42 -24.28
N THR A 23 -12.95 33.74 -24.57
CA THR A 23 -12.72 34.35 -25.86
C THR A 23 -11.21 34.48 -26.17
N GLU A 24 -10.43 34.82 -25.18
CA GLU A 24 -8.97 34.91 -25.36
C GLU A 24 -8.33 33.55 -25.57
N VAL A 25 -8.75 32.56 -24.79
CA VAL A 25 -8.33 31.17 -24.97
C VAL A 25 -8.69 30.68 -26.36
N ALA A 26 -9.93 30.90 -26.84
CA ALA A 26 -10.34 30.52 -28.20
C ALA A 26 -9.44 31.17 -29.28
N ARG A 27 -9.10 32.45 -29.12
CA ARG A 27 -8.22 33.19 -30.04
C ARG A 27 -6.81 32.61 -30.07
N ARG A 28 -6.21 32.35 -28.88
CA ARG A 28 -4.84 31.81 -28.76
C ARG A 28 -4.72 30.37 -29.28
N LEU A 29 -5.77 29.56 -29.09
CA LEU A 29 -5.83 28.19 -29.59
C LEU A 29 -6.26 28.09 -31.07
N GLU A 30 -6.42 29.22 -31.76
CA GLU A 30 -6.89 29.29 -33.16
C GLU A 30 -8.19 28.52 -33.42
N MET A 31 -9.08 28.49 -32.41
CA MET A 31 -10.31 27.73 -32.50
C MET A 31 -11.31 28.43 -33.44
N ARG A 32 -11.95 27.65 -34.31
CA ARG A 32 -12.96 28.14 -35.27
C ARG A 32 -14.15 28.86 -34.61
N SER A 33 -14.45 28.52 -33.34
CA SER A 33 -15.58 29.10 -32.61
C SER A 33 -15.33 29.10 -31.09
N ARG A 34 -15.57 30.26 -30.45
CA ARG A 34 -15.60 30.40 -28.99
C ARG A 34 -16.67 29.51 -28.32
N ASN A 35 -17.71 29.13 -29.05
CA ASN A 35 -18.76 28.26 -28.54
C ASN A 35 -18.23 26.89 -28.12
N SER A 36 -17.13 26.43 -28.72
CA SER A 36 -16.49 25.17 -28.32
C SER A 36 -16.01 25.19 -26.88
N ILE A 37 -15.39 26.29 -26.43
CA ILE A 37 -14.94 26.44 -25.03
C ILE A 37 -16.14 26.52 -24.09
N PHE A 38 -17.18 27.27 -24.43
CA PHE A 38 -18.39 27.32 -23.61
C PHE A 38 -19.09 25.97 -23.49
N ARG A 39 -18.99 25.09 -24.51
CA ARG A 39 -19.49 23.72 -24.41
C ARG A 39 -18.66 22.90 -23.43
N ILE A 40 -17.33 23.05 -23.42
CA ILE A 40 -16.43 22.41 -22.45
C ILE A 40 -16.77 22.89 -21.03
N LEU A 41 -16.84 24.19 -20.81
CA LEU A 41 -17.15 24.79 -19.50
C LEU A 41 -18.55 24.43 -18.98
N LYS A 42 -19.46 24.04 -19.86
CA LYS A 42 -20.78 23.51 -19.49
C LYS A 42 -20.82 21.99 -19.32
N GLY A 43 -19.67 21.29 -19.39
CA GLY A 43 -19.59 19.84 -19.33
C GLY A 43 -20.33 19.10 -20.47
N LYS A 44 -20.51 19.76 -21.64
CA LYS A 44 -21.24 19.22 -22.79
C LYS A 44 -20.34 18.62 -23.88
N THR A 45 -19.14 18.18 -23.50
CA THR A 45 -18.13 17.57 -24.36
C THR A 45 -17.66 16.23 -23.79
N SER A 46 -17.28 15.30 -24.67
CA SER A 46 -16.76 14.01 -24.24
C SER A 46 -15.34 14.15 -23.65
N PRO A 47 -14.91 13.23 -22.76
CA PRO A 47 -13.54 13.21 -22.23
C PRO A 47 -12.46 13.18 -23.32
N GLN A 48 -12.71 12.53 -24.45
CA GLN A 48 -11.77 12.47 -25.60
C GLN A 48 -11.59 13.85 -26.25
N LEU A 49 -12.68 14.61 -26.41
CA LEU A 49 -12.60 16.00 -26.91
C LEU A 49 -11.91 16.91 -25.90
N ASN A 50 -12.19 16.74 -24.62
CA ASN A 50 -11.54 17.48 -23.54
C ASN A 50 -10.04 17.19 -23.50
N ARG A 51 -9.62 15.95 -23.75
CA ARG A 51 -8.19 15.58 -23.85
C ARG A 51 -7.49 16.30 -25.00
N ARG A 52 -8.07 16.28 -26.20
CA ARG A 52 -7.52 17.01 -27.36
C ARG A 52 -7.46 18.51 -27.11
N PHE A 53 -8.47 19.05 -26.46
CA PHE A 53 -8.46 20.45 -26.02
C PHE A 53 -7.31 20.72 -25.05
N LEU A 54 -7.13 19.88 -24.03
CA LEU A 54 -6.09 20.05 -23.03
C LEU A 54 -4.68 19.95 -23.63
N GLU A 55 -4.45 19.01 -24.55
CA GLU A 55 -3.19 18.88 -25.30
C GLU A 55 -2.87 20.16 -26.11
N ASN A 56 -3.87 20.70 -26.80
CA ASN A 56 -3.73 21.94 -27.55
C ASN A 56 -3.53 23.15 -26.62
N PHE A 57 -4.24 23.17 -25.51
CA PHE A 57 -4.12 24.20 -24.46
C PHE A 57 -2.71 24.20 -23.84
N HIS A 58 -2.16 23.02 -23.58
CA HIS A 58 -0.78 22.87 -23.11
C HIS A 58 0.24 23.42 -24.10
N LYS A 59 0.08 23.06 -25.38
CA LYS A 59 1.00 23.48 -26.45
C LYS A 59 1.11 25.01 -26.59
N HIS A 60 -0.03 25.73 -26.42
CA HIS A 60 -0.08 27.19 -26.71
C HIS A 60 -0.04 28.06 -25.45
N MET A 61 -0.32 27.46 -24.27
CA MET A 61 -0.48 28.21 -23.03
C MET A 61 0.23 27.56 -21.83
N GLY A 62 1.09 26.57 -22.09
CA GLY A 62 1.76 25.80 -21.03
C GLY A 62 2.60 26.64 -20.08
N GLU A 63 3.24 27.69 -20.58
CA GLU A 63 4.08 28.62 -19.78
C GLU A 63 3.27 29.53 -18.84
N GLN A 64 1.94 29.63 -19.05
CA GLN A 64 1.08 30.56 -18.28
C GLN A 64 0.41 29.84 -17.09
N LEU A 65 0.50 28.52 -17.03
CA LEU A 65 -0.08 27.72 -15.95
C LEU A 65 1.01 27.10 -15.09
N THR A 66 0.76 27.05 -13.80
CA THR A 66 1.62 26.36 -12.86
C THR A 66 1.51 24.83 -13.05
N GLU A 67 2.53 24.09 -12.62
CA GLU A 67 2.49 22.62 -12.61
C GLU A 67 1.29 22.10 -11.81
N ALA A 68 0.92 22.76 -10.71
CA ALA A 68 -0.22 22.40 -9.89
C ALA A 68 -1.55 22.53 -10.64
N GLN A 69 -1.71 23.59 -11.44
CA GLN A 69 -2.90 23.81 -12.28
C GLN A 69 -2.98 22.77 -13.39
N TRP A 70 -1.85 22.45 -14.04
CA TRP A 70 -1.77 21.38 -15.03
C TRP A 70 -2.13 20.02 -14.43
N ALA A 71 -1.58 19.69 -13.28
CA ALA A 71 -1.90 18.45 -12.57
C ALA A 71 -3.40 18.38 -12.19
N ALA A 72 -3.98 19.51 -11.77
CA ALA A 72 -5.41 19.57 -11.45
C ALA A 72 -6.31 19.33 -12.67
N LEU A 73 -5.98 19.95 -13.83
CA LEU A 73 -6.72 19.75 -15.08
C LEU A 73 -6.65 18.29 -15.58
N ASN A 74 -5.45 17.69 -15.54
CA ASN A 74 -5.27 16.30 -15.92
C ASN A 74 -6.04 15.35 -14.99
N ARG A 75 -6.00 15.58 -13.67
CA ARG A 75 -6.78 14.81 -12.69
C ARG A 75 -8.29 14.90 -12.96
N ALA A 76 -8.78 16.10 -13.19
CA ALA A 76 -10.20 16.32 -13.46
C ALA A 76 -10.66 15.67 -14.77
N LEU A 77 -9.81 15.70 -15.80
CA LEU A 77 -10.05 15.02 -17.07
C LEU A 77 -10.10 13.49 -16.90
N GLU A 78 -9.19 12.94 -16.12
CA GLU A 78 -9.16 11.51 -15.84
C GLU A 78 -10.37 11.08 -15.02
N MET A 79 -10.79 11.90 -14.05
CA MET A 79 -12.00 11.67 -13.25
C MET A 79 -13.25 11.64 -14.12
N ASP A 80 -13.38 12.55 -15.10
CA ASP A 80 -14.48 12.54 -16.07
C ASP A 80 -14.42 11.34 -17.01
N ALA A 81 -13.24 10.82 -17.33
CA ALA A 81 -13.06 9.71 -18.25
C ALA A 81 -13.41 8.34 -17.66
N VAL A 82 -13.11 8.13 -16.36
CA VAL A 82 -13.31 6.82 -15.72
C VAL A 82 -14.44 6.82 -14.67
N GLY A 83 -14.96 8.00 -14.29
CA GLY A 83 -15.90 8.17 -13.20
C GLY A 83 -15.21 8.43 -11.85
N ALA A 84 -15.88 9.21 -10.98
CA ALA A 84 -15.30 9.67 -9.72
C ALA A 84 -14.95 8.51 -8.75
N VAL A 85 -15.81 7.50 -8.67
CA VAL A 85 -15.61 6.32 -7.79
C VAL A 85 -14.40 5.51 -8.24
N GLU A 86 -14.32 5.19 -9.53
CA GLU A 86 -13.19 4.43 -10.11
C GLU A 86 -11.89 5.22 -9.98
N TYR A 87 -11.93 6.54 -10.22
CA TYR A 87 -10.76 7.40 -10.06
C TYR A 87 -10.23 7.38 -8.61
N LYS A 88 -11.10 7.60 -7.61
CA LYS A 88 -10.73 7.54 -6.19
C LYS A 88 -10.16 6.18 -5.80
N SER A 89 -10.82 5.10 -6.23
CA SER A 89 -10.35 3.74 -5.98
C SER A 89 -8.94 3.50 -6.56
N ARG A 90 -8.70 3.96 -7.79
CA ARG A 90 -7.35 3.87 -8.41
C ARG A 90 -6.31 4.65 -7.64
N GLN A 91 -6.63 5.88 -7.21
CA GLN A 91 -5.69 6.70 -6.43
C GLN A 91 -5.34 6.03 -5.11
N ALA A 92 -6.34 5.50 -4.40
CA ALA A 92 -6.11 4.76 -3.16
C ALA A 92 -5.23 3.52 -3.39
N LEU A 93 -5.51 2.73 -4.42
CA LEU A 93 -4.72 1.54 -4.75
C LEU A 93 -3.31 1.90 -5.24
N MET A 94 -3.12 3.03 -5.93
CA MET A 94 -1.79 3.55 -6.25
C MET A 94 -1.00 3.91 -4.99
N GLN A 95 -1.65 4.50 -3.99
CA GLN A 95 -1.03 4.76 -2.68
C GLN A 95 -0.65 3.45 -1.98
N LEU A 96 -1.52 2.44 -2.02
CA LEU A 96 -1.26 1.13 -1.44
C LEU A 96 0.00 0.48 -2.02
N VAL A 97 0.17 0.53 -3.34
CA VAL A 97 1.34 -0.07 -4.01
C VAL A 97 2.58 0.85 -4.00
N GLY A 98 2.51 1.99 -3.30
CA GLY A 98 3.62 2.94 -3.20
C GLY A 98 3.93 3.72 -4.49
N ALA A 99 3.08 3.60 -5.51
CA ALA A 99 3.26 4.30 -6.79
C ALA A 99 2.90 5.79 -6.73
N PHE A 100 2.37 6.26 -5.61
CA PHE A 100 2.07 7.65 -5.32
C PHE A 100 2.76 8.07 -4.02
N SER A 101 3.88 8.73 -4.14
CA SER A 101 4.47 9.51 -3.05
C SER A 101 4.12 10.97 -3.23
N GLU A 102 2.83 11.32 -3.21
CA GLU A 102 2.54 12.73 -2.87
C GLU A 102 3.14 12.96 -1.48
N PRO A 103 3.94 14.01 -1.28
CA PRO A 103 4.39 14.35 0.05
C PRO A 103 3.14 14.48 0.92
N ILE A 104 3.09 13.66 1.98
CA ILE A 104 1.98 13.70 2.94
C ILE A 104 2.04 15.08 3.56
N SER A 105 1.11 15.95 3.19
CA SER A 105 0.98 17.23 3.87
C SER A 105 0.65 16.93 5.33
N PRO A 106 1.46 17.39 6.29
CA PRO A 106 1.19 17.14 7.69
C PRO A 106 -0.20 17.67 8.04
N ALA A 107 -0.98 16.86 8.73
CA ALA A 107 -2.25 17.31 9.25
C ALA A 107 -2.01 18.31 10.37
N LYS A 108 -2.89 19.31 10.48
CA LYS A 108 -2.82 20.39 11.46
C LYS A 108 -4.02 20.34 12.40
N VAL A 109 -3.82 20.79 13.62
CA VAL A 109 -4.87 20.92 14.64
C VAL A 109 -4.91 22.34 15.14
N CYS A 110 -6.06 23.00 14.98
CA CYS A 110 -6.35 24.31 15.54
C CYS A 110 -7.13 24.12 16.86
N TYR A 111 -6.71 24.81 17.91
CA TYR A 111 -7.35 24.70 19.23
C TYR A 111 -7.21 26.00 20.02
N LEU A 112 -8.03 26.13 21.07
CA LEU A 112 -7.87 27.20 22.06
C LEU A 112 -7.02 26.68 23.21
N ASP A 113 -5.99 27.44 23.60
CA ASP A 113 -5.21 27.14 24.79
C ASP A 113 -5.99 27.45 26.10
N ALA A 114 -5.39 27.18 27.25
CA ALA A 114 -6.01 27.43 28.55
C ALA A 114 -6.34 28.92 28.82
N LEU A 115 -5.78 29.83 28.04
CA LEU A 115 -6.03 31.27 28.13
C LEU A 115 -7.02 31.75 27.06
N GLY A 116 -7.55 30.83 26.23
CA GLY A 116 -8.47 31.13 25.15
C GLY A 116 -7.81 31.70 23.89
N ALA A 117 -6.46 31.61 23.76
CA ALA A 117 -5.75 32.00 22.57
C ALA A 117 -5.76 30.88 21.52
N GLU A 118 -5.98 31.27 20.25
CA GLU A 118 -5.90 30.32 19.13
C GLU A 118 -4.46 29.82 18.95
N LYS A 119 -4.31 28.52 18.84
CA LYS A 119 -3.06 27.81 18.58
C LYS A 119 -3.21 26.87 17.40
N GLU A 120 -2.12 26.63 16.71
CA GLU A 120 -2.02 25.65 15.62
C GLU A 120 -0.79 24.77 15.87
N ASP A 121 -0.98 23.46 15.84
CA ASP A 121 0.11 22.47 15.93
C ASP A 121 -0.02 21.43 14.80
N SER A 122 1.07 20.68 14.55
CA SER A 122 0.95 19.49 13.73
C SER A 122 0.13 18.43 14.47
N PHE A 123 -0.67 17.66 13.75
CA PHE A 123 -1.49 16.58 14.32
C PHE A 123 -0.66 15.60 15.16
N LEU A 124 0.52 15.22 14.68
CA LEU A 124 1.43 14.34 15.40
C LEU A 124 1.87 14.97 16.74
N HIS A 125 2.33 16.21 16.73
CA HIS A 125 2.78 16.91 17.95
C HIS A 125 1.63 17.07 18.94
N TYR A 126 0.46 17.46 18.48
CA TYR A 126 -0.73 17.60 19.32
C TYR A 126 -1.07 16.29 20.05
N LEU A 127 -1.07 15.15 19.34
CA LEU A 127 -1.31 13.84 19.95
C LEU A 127 -0.20 13.42 20.92
N GLN A 128 1.06 13.70 20.61
CA GLN A 128 2.18 13.41 21.50
C GLN A 128 2.06 14.17 22.83
N VAL A 129 1.62 15.43 22.78
CA VAL A 129 1.34 16.23 23.98
C VAL A 129 0.14 15.68 24.73
N LEU A 130 -0.95 15.35 24.04
CA LEU A 130 -2.18 14.80 24.64
C LEU A 130 -1.91 13.46 25.36
N PHE A 131 -1.03 12.62 24.83
CA PHE A 131 -0.71 11.31 25.41
C PHE A 131 0.45 11.36 26.42
N CYS A 132 1.04 12.52 26.63
CA CYS A 132 2.11 12.68 27.64
C CYS A 132 1.58 12.38 29.04
N GLY A 133 2.26 11.49 29.78
CA GLY A 133 1.83 11.08 31.12
C GLY A 133 0.54 10.26 31.18
N ALA A 134 0.06 9.74 30.05
CA ALA A 134 -1.12 8.88 30.02
C ALA A 134 -0.89 7.55 30.72
N LEU A 135 -1.91 7.02 31.40
CA LEU A 135 -2.03 5.64 31.89
C LEU A 135 -2.95 4.81 30.98
N LYS A 136 -3.95 5.48 30.41
CA LYS A 136 -4.92 4.82 29.55
C LYS A 136 -5.41 5.78 28.46
N VAL A 137 -5.50 5.29 27.24
CA VAL A 137 -6.06 6.02 26.09
C VAL A 137 -7.20 5.21 25.49
N ASN A 138 -8.39 5.79 25.41
CA ASN A 138 -9.50 5.25 24.65
C ASN A 138 -9.84 6.22 23.52
N ALA A 139 -9.93 5.72 22.29
CA ALA A 139 -10.28 6.53 21.14
C ALA A 139 -11.48 5.97 20.39
N LEU A 140 -12.32 6.88 19.87
CA LEU A 140 -13.42 6.60 18.97
C LEU A 140 -13.20 7.40 17.69
N LEU A 141 -13.13 6.72 16.54
CA LEU A 141 -12.89 7.33 15.24
C LEU A 141 -14.08 7.09 14.32
N PHE A 142 -14.46 8.11 13.56
CA PHE A 142 -15.56 8.07 12.62
C PHE A 142 -15.15 8.73 11.31
N GLY A 143 -15.26 8.01 10.19
CA GLY A 143 -15.07 8.55 8.84
C GLY A 143 -13.70 9.13 8.49
N CYS A 144 -12.73 9.04 9.37
CA CYS A 144 -11.35 9.45 9.12
C CYS A 144 -10.57 8.28 8.53
N CYS A 145 -10.38 8.24 7.23
CA CYS A 145 -9.70 7.14 6.55
C CYS A 145 -8.66 7.67 5.54
N ASP A 146 -7.68 8.43 6.02
CA ASP A 146 -6.59 8.95 5.20
C ASP A 146 -5.26 8.29 5.57
N LEU A 147 -4.53 7.77 4.56
CA LEU A 147 -3.29 7.02 4.77
C LEU A 147 -2.21 7.86 5.49
N GLY A 148 -2.09 9.13 5.14
CA GLY A 148 -1.12 10.03 5.76
C GLY A 148 -1.45 10.35 7.21
N LEU A 149 -2.73 10.57 7.48
CA LEU A 149 -3.24 10.81 8.83
C LEU A 149 -3.01 9.58 9.72
N PHE A 150 -3.31 8.38 9.21
CA PHE A 150 -3.16 7.14 9.99
C PHE A 150 -1.70 6.75 10.22
N ARG A 151 -0.77 7.15 9.34
CA ARG A 151 0.67 7.04 9.62
C ARG A 151 1.10 7.93 10.79
N GLN A 152 0.62 9.18 10.84
CA GLN A 152 0.89 10.09 11.95
C GLN A 152 0.25 9.58 13.26
N LEU A 153 -0.97 9.04 13.19
CA LEU A 153 -1.63 8.41 14.35
C LEU A 153 -0.86 7.19 14.85
N GLN A 154 -0.38 6.34 13.95
CA GLN A 154 0.47 5.19 14.29
C GLN A 154 1.77 5.65 14.97
N GLU A 155 2.43 6.66 14.43
CA GLU A 155 3.65 7.22 14.98
C GLU A 155 3.45 7.81 16.40
N ALA A 156 2.30 8.45 16.63
CA ALA A 156 1.95 8.98 17.96
C ALA A 156 1.62 7.86 18.97
N ILE A 157 0.97 6.79 18.54
CA ILE A 157 0.47 5.72 19.43
C ILE A 157 1.51 4.66 19.72
N HIS A 158 2.38 4.33 18.77
CA HIS A 158 3.35 3.25 18.91
C HIS A 158 4.21 3.33 20.19
N PRO A 159 4.84 4.46 20.54
CA PRO A 159 5.62 4.59 21.77
C PRO A 159 4.75 4.55 23.04
N VAL A 160 3.48 4.90 22.93
CA VAL A 160 2.54 4.93 24.05
C VAL A 160 1.98 3.53 24.34
N ALA A 161 1.61 2.79 23.31
CA ALA A 161 1.01 1.44 23.43
C ALA A 161 1.94 0.41 24.07
N GLN A 162 3.26 0.67 24.10
CA GLN A 162 4.23 -0.19 24.80
C GLN A 162 4.20 -0.04 26.33
N ARG A 163 3.61 1.05 26.84
CA ARG A 163 3.66 1.42 28.27
C ARG A 163 2.29 1.64 28.87
N VAL A 164 1.26 1.76 28.05
CA VAL A 164 -0.07 2.25 28.43
C VAL A 164 -1.14 1.40 27.77
N ILE A 165 -2.26 1.25 28.45
CA ILE A 165 -3.43 0.58 27.86
C ILE A 165 -4.06 1.51 26.81
N VAL A 166 -3.94 1.13 25.54
CA VAL A 166 -4.55 1.87 24.41
C VAL A 166 -5.68 1.03 23.83
N ARG A 167 -6.82 1.66 23.52
CA ARG A 167 -7.91 1.06 22.76
C ARG A 167 -8.48 2.08 21.78
N ILE A 168 -8.54 1.71 20.51
CA ILE A 168 -9.08 2.52 19.42
C ILE A 168 -10.18 1.73 18.74
N ASP A 169 -11.40 2.24 18.80
CA ASP A 169 -12.55 1.70 18.08
C ASP A 169 -12.84 2.64 16.89
N HIS A 170 -12.75 2.14 15.67
CA HIS A 170 -12.94 2.92 14.44
C HIS A 170 -14.14 2.42 13.65
N PHE A 171 -15.07 3.29 13.35
CA PHE A 171 -16.27 3.01 12.58
C PHE A 171 -16.12 3.57 11.17
N ILE A 172 -16.09 2.68 10.18
CA ILE A 172 -15.74 2.97 8.80
C ILE A 172 -16.95 2.82 7.92
N TYR A 173 -17.30 3.86 7.18
CA TYR A 173 -18.36 3.78 6.19
C TYR A 173 -18.00 2.83 5.06
N ALA A 174 -18.89 1.86 4.77
CA ALA A 174 -18.68 0.78 3.82
C ALA A 174 -19.40 0.98 2.47
N GLY A 175 -19.81 2.21 2.15
CA GLY A 175 -20.40 2.51 0.84
C GLY A 175 -19.46 2.20 -0.32
N GLU A 176 -20.01 1.69 -1.43
CA GLU A 176 -19.21 1.26 -2.60
C GLU A 176 -18.34 2.38 -3.17
N ASP A 177 -18.76 3.63 -3.02
CA ASP A 177 -18.04 4.82 -3.48
C ASP A 177 -16.80 5.18 -2.66
N GLU A 178 -16.69 4.68 -1.42
CA GLU A 178 -15.62 5.05 -0.48
C GLU A 178 -14.85 3.86 0.10
N ILE A 179 -15.41 2.64 0.08
CA ILE A 179 -14.86 1.49 0.80
C ILE A 179 -13.39 1.17 0.43
N VAL A 180 -13.00 1.31 -0.84
CA VAL A 180 -11.62 1.03 -1.27
C VAL A 180 -10.67 2.06 -0.67
N SER A 181 -11.02 3.36 -0.75
CA SER A 181 -10.23 4.45 -0.18
C SER A 181 -10.12 4.32 1.33
N ASN A 182 -11.24 4.00 1.99
CA ASN A 182 -11.30 3.87 3.44
C ASN A 182 -10.42 2.74 3.95
N LEU A 183 -10.50 1.55 3.34
CA LEU A 183 -9.68 0.40 3.74
C LEU A 183 -8.20 0.59 3.44
N VAL A 184 -7.85 1.26 2.35
CA VAL A 184 -6.45 1.63 2.08
C VAL A 184 -5.97 2.69 3.07
N GLY A 185 -6.79 3.67 3.39
CA GLY A 185 -6.43 4.75 4.30
C GLY A 185 -6.08 4.30 5.71
N ILE A 186 -6.75 3.28 6.24
CA ILE A 186 -6.53 2.75 7.60
C ILE A 186 -5.37 1.76 7.70
N GLN A 187 -4.77 1.38 6.57
CA GLN A 187 -3.73 0.34 6.51
C GLN A 187 -2.62 0.46 7.57
N PRO A 188 -2.10 1.66 7.92
CA PRO A 188 -1.06 1.79 8.93
C PRO A 188 -1.49 1.34 10.34
N MET A 189 -2.78 1.37 10.64
CA MET A 189 -3.31 1.04 11.97
C MET A 189 -3.81 -0.39 12.11
N VAL A 190 -4.08 -1.04 10.99
CA VAL A 190 -4.75 -2.37 10.98
C VAL A 190 -3.98 -3.42 11.78
N ASP A 191 -2.65 -3.33 11.81
CA ASP A 191 -1.77 -4.26 12.53
C ASP A 191 -1.56 -3.95 14.01
N GLN A 192 -2.13 -2.84 14.49
CA GLN A 192 -1.97 -2.47 15.89
C GLN A 192 -2.95 -3.27 16.76
N PRO A 193 -2.48 -4.01 17.80
CA PRO A 193 -3.35 -4.80 18.65
C PRO A 193 -4.43 -3.97 19.37
N CYS A 194 -4.15 -2.68 19.55
CA CYS A 194 -5.07 -1.74 20.18
C CYS A 194 -6.15 -1.20 19.24
N TYR A 195 -6.10 -1.50 17.94
CA TYR A 195 -6.99 -0.95 16.91
C TYR A 195 -8.07 -1.94 16.51
N HIS A 196 -9.33 -1.52 16.59
CA HIS A 196 -10.50 -2.30 16.24
C HIS A 196 -11.35 -1.54 15.24
N ALA A 197 -11.44 -2.04 14.01
CA ALA A 197 -12.23 -1.43 12.95
C ALA A 197 -13.56 -2.16 12.74
N TYR A 198 -14.61 -1.40 12.45
CA TYR A 198 -15.99 -1.87 12.25
C TYR A 198 -16.55 -1.28 10.96
N LEU A 199 -17.07 -2.13 10.07
CA LEU A 199 -17.75 -1.68 8.85
C LEU A 199 -19.18 -1.26 9.19
N VAL A 200 -19.54 -0.06 8.75
CA VAL A 200 -20.88 0.53 8.86
C VAL A 200 -21.44 0.68 7.46
N ASP A 201 -22.41 -0.11 7.10
CA ASP A 201 -23.13 -0.03 5.83
C ASP A 201 -24.56 0.51 6.00
N ALA A 202 -25.20 0.83 4.86
CA ALA A 202 -26.56 1.36 4.86
C ALA A 202 -27.62 0.34 5.31
N GLU A 203 -27.31 -0.97 5.23
CA GLU A 203 -28.25 -2.04 5.62
C GLU A 203 -28.32 -2.17 7.14
N ASN A 204 -27.19 -1.93 7.82
CA ASN A 204 -27.04 -2.11 9.26
C ASN A 204 -27.20 -0.81 10.07
N CYS A 205 -27.35 0.35 9.40
CA CYS A 205 -27.41 1.65 10.06
C CYS A 205 -28.54 2.54 9.49
N PRO A 206 -29.38 3.16 10.34
CA PRO A 206 -30.35 4.16 9.88
C PRO A 206 -29.68 5.31 9.13
N GLN A 207 -30.26 5.76 8.03
CA GLN A 207 -29.69 6.81 7.16
C GLN A 207 -29.32 8.09 7.93
N GLU A 208 -30.12 8.46 8.91
CA GLU A 208 -29.89 9.63 9.79
C GLU A 208 -28.56 9.54 10.56
N ARG A 209 -28.10 8.32 10.86
CA ARG A 209 -26.84 8.06 11.57
C ARG A 209 -25.65 7.88 10.62
N LEU A 210 -25.89 7.51 9.38
CA LEU A 210 -24.81 7.32 8.39
C LEU A 210 -23.97 8.58 8.18
N ALA A 211 -24.59 9.77 8.31
CA ALA A 211 -23.89 11.03 8.22
C ALA A 211 -22.74 11.14 9.25
N HIS A 212 -22.94 10.64 10.48
CA HIS A 212 -21.94 10.69 11.54
C HIS A 212 -20.70 9.86 11.21
N TYR A 213 -20.86 8.74 10.50
CA TYR A 213 -19.74 7.86 10.12
C TYR A 213 -18.93 8.38 8.91
N ARG A 214 -19.39 9.50 8.30
CA ARG A 214 -18.72 10.19 7.20
C ARG A 214 -18.04 11.49 7.62
N THR A 215 -18.28 11.97 8.84
CA THR A 215 -17.94 13.35 9.26
C THR A 215 -16.48 13.59 9.56
N GLY A 216 -15.64 12.58 9.64
CA GLY A 216 -14.23 12.79 9.98
C GLY A 216 -14.05 13.31 11.40
N GLN A 217 -14.40 12.50 12.40
CA GLN A 217 -14.25 12.81 13.81
C GLN A 217 -13.33 11.80 14.52
N MET A 218 -12.48 12.30 15.39
CA MET A 218 -11.71 11.49 16.35
C MET A 218 -11.97 12.00 17.76
N THR A 219 -12.28 11.12 18.69
CA THR A 219 -12.46 11.48 20.11
C THR A 219 -11.50 10.65 20.94
N PHE A 220 -10.67 11.32 21.74
CA PHE A 220 -9.71 10.73 22.65
C PHE A 220 -10.12 10.99 24.08
N HIS A 221 -10.15 9.94 24.89
CA HIS A 221 -10.30 10.01 26.34
C HIS A 221 -9.02 9.46 26.96
N VAL A 222 -8.31 10.32 27.69
CA VAL A 222 -7.01 10.04 28.27
C VAL A 222 -7.09 10.15 29.79
N MET A 223 -6.66 9.10 30.49
CA MET A 223 -6.46 9.09 31.92
C MET A 223 -4.98 9.28 32.21
N HIS A 224 -4.61 10.28 32.99
CA HIS A 224 -3.21 10.61 33.30
C HIS A 224 -2.76 10.01 34.64
N GLN A 225 -1.43 9.98 34.84
CA GLN A 225 -0.80 9.42 36.05
C GLN A 225 -1.17 10.18 37.33
N ASP A 226 -1.47 11.46 37.24
CA ASP A 226 -1.92 12.32 38.33
C ASP A 226 -3.39 12.14 38.71
N GLY A 227 -4.11 11.23 38.01
CA GLY A 227 -5.52 10.97 38.22
C GLY A 227 -6.45 11.93 37.46
N SER A 228 -5.91 12.89 36.71
CA SER A 228 -6.71 13.74 35.86
C SER A 228 -7.21 13.01 34.60
N GLU A 229 -8.33 13.43 34.06
CA GLU A 229 -8.92 12.93 32.83
C GLU A 229 -9.09 14.05 31.82
N SER A 230 -8.69 13.78 30.56
CA SER A 230 -8.88 14.70 29.44
C SER A 230 -9.69 14.03 28.35
N THR A 231 -10.72 14.72 27.86
CA THR A 231 -11.51 14.28 26.72
C THR A 231 -11.45 15.35 25.64
N VAL A 232 -10.95 14.96 24.48
CA VAL A 232 -10.77 15.85 23.32
C VAL A 232 -11.43 15.25 22.10
N ALA A 233 -12.24 16.05 21.40
CA ALA A 233 -12.76 15.73 20.08
C ALA A 233 -12.04 16.55 19.01
N LEU A 234 -11.57 15.88 17.97
CA LEU A 234 -11.00 16.47 16.77
C LEU A 234 -12.01 16.33 15.63
N PHE A 235 -12.40 17.44 15.03
CA PHE A 235 -13.32 17.49 13.90
C PHE A 235 -12.56 17.91 12.65
N LEU A 236 -12.68 17.12 11.58
CA LEU A 236 -12.08 17.43 10.30
C LEU A 236 -12.85 18.58 9.64
N LEU A 237 -12.20 19.72 9.43
CA LEU A 237 -12.77 20.90 8.77
C LEU A 237 -12.49 20.94 7.27
N GLY A 238 -11.36 20.40 6.85
CA GLY A 238 -10.89 20.42 5.47
C GLY A 238 -9.91 19.29 5.20
N LYS A 239 -9.20 19.34 4.08
CA LYS A 239 -8.18 18.34 3.78
C LYS A 239 -7.01 18.50 4.77
N ASN A 240 -6.88 17.55 5.71
CA ASN A 240 -5.81 17.51 6.72
C ASN A 240 -5.83 18.67 7.74
N GLU A 241 -6.98 19.25 8.01
CA GLU A 241 -7.12 20.33 8.98
C GLU A 241 -8.21 19.99 10.00
N PHE A 242 -7.85 19.95 11.28
CA PHE A 242 -8.74 19.62 12.38
C PHE A 242 -8.94 20.82 13.31
N THR A 243 -10.11 20.89 13.92
CA THR A 243 -10.32 21.70 15.13
C THR A 243 -10.46 20.78 16.33
N ALA A 244 -9.79 21.14 17.43
CA ALA A 244 -9.86 20.41 18.68
C ALA A 244 -10.82 21.13 19.64
N THR A 245 -11.67 20.34 20.29
CA THR A 245 -12.59 20.81 21.32
C THR A 245 -12.47 19.91 22.56
N VAL A 246 -12.29 20.52 23.73
CA VAL A 246 -12.33 19.81 25.00
C VAL A 246 -13.79 19.49 25.32
N MET A 247 -14.07 18.23 25.63
CA MET A 247 -15.42 17.74 25.92
C MET A 247 -15.52 17.29 27.38
N SER A 248 -16.73 17.34 27.94
CA SER A 248 -16.99 16.71 29.22
C SER A 248 -16.99 15.18 29.09
N THR A 249 -16.60 14.47 30.15
CA THR A 249 -16.62 12.99 30.18
C THR A 249 -18.04 12.45 29.96
N GLN A 250 -19.07 13.20 30.38
CA GLN A 250 -20.46 12.83 30.18
C GLN A 250 -20.88 12.90 28.71
N ASP A 251 -20.41 13.90 27.95
CA ASP A 251 -20.68 14.03 26.51
C ASP A 251 -20.04 12.88 25.73
N LEU A 252 -18.86 12.47 26.12
CA LEU A 252 -18.22 11.27 25.56
C LEU A 252 -19.06 10.02 25.79
N TRP A 253 -19.61 9.86 26.99
CA TRP A 253 -20.43 8.71 27.37
C TRP A 253 -21.71 8.63 26.53
N MET A 254 -22.38 9.77 26.34
CA MET A 254 -23.57 9.88 25.50
C MET A 254 -23.23 9.56 24.02
N SER A 255 -22.15 10.06 23.49
CA SER A 255 -21.66 9.72 22.14
C SER A 255 -21.40 8.21 22.00
N ARG A 256 -20.81 7.58 23.02
CA ARG A 256 -20.61 6.11 23.06
C ARG A 256 -21.92 5.34 23.02
N LYS A 257 -22.90 5.72 23.83
CA LYS A 257 -24.18 5.02 23.95
C LYS A 257 -24.99 5.09 22.64
N VAL A 258 -24.91 6.22 21.93
CA VAL A 258 -25.64 6.45 20.68
C VAL A 258 -24.96 5.81 19.47
N LEU A 259 -23.63 5.78 19.45
CA LEU A 259 -22.84 5.39 18.27
C LEU A 259 -22.22 4.00 18.35
N CYS A 260 -22.03 3.45 19.56
CA CYS A 260 -21.31 2.19 19.76
C CYS A 260 -22.21 0.99 20.02
N ASP A 261 -23.25 0.82 19.24
CA ASP A 261 -23.97 -0.44 19.18
C ASP A 261 -23.11 -1.46 18.40
N ARG A 262 -21.95 -1.81 19.03
CA ARG A 262 -20.91 -2.69 18.44
C ARG A 262 -21.46 -4.03 17.99
N GLU A 263 -22.53 -4.48 18.60
CA GLU A 263 -23.19 -5.75 18.29
C GLU A 263 -23.89 -5.72 16.91
N ARG A 264 -24.16 -4.52 16.39
CA ARG A 264 -24.79 -4.34 15.07
C ARG A 264 -23.82 -4.25 13.92
N PHE A 265 -22.54 -3.98 14.18
CA PHE A 265 -21.54 -3.76 13.13
C PHE A 265 -20.65 -4.98 12.97
N SER A 266 -20.40 -5.36 11.72
CA SER A 266 -19.47 -6.42 11.38
C SER A 266 -18.05 -5.98 11.68
N PRO A 267 -17.32 -6.66 12.59
CA PRO A 267 -15.92 -6.36 12.79
C PRO A 267 -15.16 -6.66 11.50
N ILE A 268 -14.30 -5.75 11.10
CA ILE A 268 -13.35 -6.02 10.03
C ILE A 268 -12.29 -6.94 10.61
N ARG A 269 -12.35 -8.21 10.26
CA ARG A 269 -11.23 -9.12 10.47
C ARG A 269 -10.21 -8.87 9.36
N LEU A 270 -9.48 -7.77 9.51
CA LEU A 270 -8.45 -7.37 8.53
C LEU A 270 -7.14 -8.12 8.75
N LEU A 271 -7.05 -9.06 9.72
CA LEU A 271 -5.75 -9.47 10.18
C LEU A 271 -5.53 -10.95 10.33
N TRP A 272 -4.41 -11.30 9.78
CA TRP A 272 -3.50 -12.29 10.29
C TRP A 272 -2.40 -11.59 11.09
N GLN A 273 -2.44 -11.68 12.42
CA GLN A 273 -1.29 -11.31 13.23
C GLN A 273 -0.26 -12.42 13.13
N LEU A 274 0.81 -12.16 12.39
CA LEU A 274 2.05 -12.96 12.45
C LEU A 274 2.92 -12.59 13.65
N ASN A 275 2.50 -11.63 14.44
CA ASN A 275 3.26 -11.07 15.57
C ASN A 275 3.03 -11.77 16.89
N ASP A 276 2.41 -12.93 16.91
CA ASP A 276 2.54 -13.78 18.08
C ASP A 276 3.94 -14.39 18.05
N GLU A 277 4.75 -14.14 19.05
CA GLU A 277 6.11 -14.72 19.21
C GLU A 277 6.13 -16.25 19.07
N ASN A 278 4.94 -16.85 19.10
CA ASN A 278 4.67 -18.26 18.90
C ASN A 278 4.00 -18.61 17.56
N SER A 279 3.84 -17.68 16.63
CA SER A 279 3.24 -18.03 15.32
C SER A 279 4.23 -18.86 14.53
N ASP A 280 3.95 -20.13 14.48
CA ASP A 280 4.70 -21.15 13.78
C ASP A 280 4.77 -20.78 12.28
N PHE A 281 5.97 -20.49 11.77
CA PHE A 281 6.22 -20.19 10.35
C PHE A 281 5.64 -21.28 9.43
N ILE A 282 5.51 -22.50 9.94
CA ILE A 282 4.88 -23.64 9.27
C ILE A 282 3.39 -23.38 9.07
N VAL A 283 2.69 -22.95 10.12
CA VAL A 283 1.25 -22.63 10.07
C VAL A 283 0.99 -21.50 9.08
N TYR A 284 1.82 -20.49 9.11
CA TYR A 284 1.81 -19.36 8.17
C TYR A 284 1.95 -19.82 6.71
N THR A 285 2.98 -20.62 6.41
CA THR A 285 3.20 -21.14 5.05
C THR A 285 2.04 -22.03 4.58
N GLN A 286 1.47 -22.85 5.46
CA GLN A 286 0.28 -23.67 5.16
C GLN A 286 -0.94 -22.83 4.78
N GLN A 287 -1.10 -21.67 5.38
CA GLN A 287 -2.22 -20.81 5.09
C GLN A 287 -2.08 -20.15 3.71
N TYR A 288 -0.87 -19.72 3.34
CA TYR A 288 -0.60 -19.31 1.96
C TYR A 288 -0.92 -20.40 0.96
N CYS A 289 -0.54 -21.65 1.22
CA CYS A 289 -0.91 -22.78 0.37
C CYS A 289 -2.43 -22.92 0.17
N LYS A 290 -3.22 -22.68 1.22
CA LYS A 290 -4.69 -22.72 1.12
C LYS A 290 -5.24 -21.58 0.27
N MET A 291 -4.68 -20.38 0.40
CA MET A 291 -5.09 -19.21 -0.42
C MET A 291 -4.68 -19.38 -1.88
N GLU A 292 -3.50 -19.91 -2.14
CA GLU A 292 -2.97 -20.13 -3.48
C GLU A 292 -3.74 -21.24 -4.24
N HIS A 293 -4.26 -22.24 -3.53
CA HIS A 293 -4.88 -23.39 -4.16
C HIS A 293 -6.10 -23.01 -5.00
N GLY A 294 -6.01 -23.15 -6.33
CA GLY A 294 -7.11 -22.93 -7.28
C GLY A 294 -7.49 -21.45 -7.52
N ALA A 295 -6.85 -20.47 -6.89
CA ALA A 295 -7.08 -19.05 -7.15
C ALA A 295 -6.20 -18.52 -8.30
N ALA A 296 -6.64 -17.56 -9.10
CA ALA A 296 -5.74 -16.73 -9.90
C ALA A 296 -4.97 -15.81 -8.94
N ILE A 297 -3.71 -15.50 -9.27
CA ILE A 297 -2.83 -14.75 -8.38
C ILE A 297 -2.29 -13.52 -9.12
N TYR A 298 -2.27 -12.38 -8.43
CA TYR A 298 -1.79 -11.10 -8.94
C TYR A 298 -0.81 -10.52 -7.92
N TYR A 299 0.50 -10.63 -8.22
CA TYR A 299 1.57 -10.18 -7.35
C TYR A 299 2.21 -8.88 -7.84
N ILE A 300 2.47 -7.96 -6.91
CA ILE A 300 3.46 -6.91 -7.04
C ILE A 300 4.52 -7.19 -5.99
N ARG A 301 5.78 -7.40 -6.39
CA ARG A 301 6.87 -7.74 -5.49
C ARG A 301 8.14 -6.99 -5.85
N PRO A 302 9.03 -6.73 -4.87
CA PRO A 302 10.34 -6.17 -5.17
C PRO A 302 11.20 -7.14 -5.97
N ASP A 303 11.30 -8.40 -5.54
CA ASP A 303 12.17 -9.41 -6.14
C ASP A 303 11.53 -10.80 -6.23
N VAL A 304 12.33 -11.84 -6.32
CA VAL A 304 11.91 -13.21 -6.59
C VAL A 304 10.92 -13.72 -5.52
N PRO A 305 9.73 -14.20 -5.94
CA PRO A 305 8.78 -14.80 -5.02
C PRO A 305 9.34 -16.09 -4.40
N PHE A 306 9.26 -16.22 -3.08
CA PHE A 306 9.82 -17.31 -2.30
C PHE A 306 9.41 -18.70 -2.82
N GLN A 307 8.15 -18.87 -3.25
CA GLN A 307 7.61 -20.12 -3.76
C GLN A 307 8.21 -20.60 -5.10
N TYR A 308 9.05 -19.79 -5.75
CA TYR A 308 9.78 -20.17 -6.97
C TYR A 308 11.27 -20.48 -6.72
N ILE A 309 11.72 -20.42 -5.46
CA ILE A 309 13.09 -20.79 -5.11
C ILE A 309 13.19 -22.33 -5.09
N PRO A 310 14.07 -22.97 -5.88
CA PRO A 310 14.22 -24.41 -5.85
C PRO A 310 14.58 -24.93 -4.46
N LEU A 311 14.02 -26.07 -4.08
CA LEU A 311 14.23 -26.65 -2.74
C LEU A 311 15.70 -26.94 -2.46
N GLU A 312 16.44 -27.43 -3.47
CA GLU A 312 17.88 -27.69 -3.40
C GLU A 312 18.73 -26.44 -3.15
N VAL A 313 18.16 -25.25 -3.46
CA VAL A 313 18.79 -23.96 -3.16
C VAL A 313 18.36 -23.47 -1.78
N LEU A 314 17.07 -23.55 -1.48
CA LEU A 314 16.49 -22.99 -0.26
C LEU A 314 16.91 -23.77 1.00
N TYR A 315 16.89 -25.08 0.91
CA TYR A 315 17.11 -25.98 2.06
C TYR A 315 18.47 -25.76 2.75
N PRO A 316 19.61 -25.72 2.04
CA PRO A 316 20.90 -25.40 2.66
C PRO A 316 20.92 -24.00 3.29
N VAL A 317 20.32 -23.02 2.63
CA VAL A 317 20.32 -21.63 3.08
C VAL A 317 19.54 -21.48 4.39
N VAL A 318 18.41 -22.16 4.52
CA VAL A 318 17.58 -22.19 5.75
C VAL A 318 18.33 -22.88 6.89
N ARG A 319 18.95 -24.03 6.63
CA ARG A 319 19.77 -24.74 7.64
C ARG A 319 20.92 -23.87 8.18
N GLU A 320 21.66 -23.28 7.29
CA GLU A 320 22.76 -22.37 7.68
C GLU A 320 22.23 -21.17 8.47
N GLY A 321 21.05 -20.67 8.12
CA GLY A 321 20.39 -19.60 8.84
C GLY A 321 20.10 -19.95 10.30
N PHE A 322 19.44 -21.08 10.55
CA PHE A 322 19.18 -21.54 11.90
C PHE A 322 20.46 -21.82 12.72
N ALA A 323 21.48 -22.41 12.07
CA ALA A 323 22.76 -22.62 12.71
C ALA A 323 23.44 -21.30 13.14
N ARG A 324 23.33 -20.23 12.32
CA ARG A 324 23.85 -18.90 12.68
C ARG A 324 23.09 -18.27 13.84
N MET A 325 21.83 -18.61 14.04
CA MET A 325 21.06 -18.18 15.22
C MET A 325 21.44 -18.94 16.49
N GLY A 326 22.43 -19.84 16.43
CA GLY A 326 22.89 -20.63 17.56
C GLY A 326 22.01 -21.82 17.92
N MET A 327 21.05 -22.19 17.06
CA MET A 327 20.20 -23.36 17.26
C MET A 327 20.97 -24.65 16.99
N THR A 328 20.80 -25.67 17.86
CA THR A 328 21.36 -27.00 17.60
C THR A 328 20.62 -27.69 16.46
N ARG A 329 21.29 -28.63 15.78
CA ARG A 329 20.69 -29.34 14.65
C ARG A 329 19.42 -30.11 15.05
N GLU A 330 19.44 -30.71 16.23
CA GLU A 330 18.30 -31.46 16.78
C GLU A 330 17.10 -30.54 17.01
N ALA A 331 17.32 -29.26 17.35
CA ALA A 331 16.25 -28.30 17.60
C ALA A 331 15.64 -27.75 16.31
N TYR A 332 16.42 -27.55 15.25
CA TYR A 332 15.87 -26.93 14.02
C TYR A 332 15.51 -27.91 12.90
N GLU A 333 16.11 -29.11 12.86
CA GLU A 333 15.94 -30.07 11.75
C GLU A 333 14.49 -30.50 11.53
N PRO A 334 13.66 -30.76 12.55
CA PRO A 334 12.25 -31.07 12.36
C PRO A 334 11.48 -29.92 11.66
N ASN A 335 11.75 -28.68 12.04
CA ASN A 335 11.12 -27.50 11.45
C ASN A 335 11.56 -27.28 9.99
N VAL A 336 12.86 -27.47 9.72
CA VAL A 336 13.42 -27.38 8.36
C VAL A 336 12.82 -28.46 7.45
N THR A 337 12.66 -29.66 7.95
CA THR A 337 12.05 -30.77 7.20
C THR A 337 10.58 -30.48 6.89
N ALA A 338 9.80 -30.07 7.88
CA ALA A 338 8.40 -29.72 7.67
C ALA A 338 8.24 -28.53 6.69
N LEU A 339 9.10 -27.51 6.80
CA LEU A 339 9.13 -26.38 5.87
C LEU A 339 9.47 -26.86 4.45
N ALA A 340 10.43 -27.76 4.30
CA ALA A 340 10.83 -28.29 3.01
C ALA A 340 9.68 -29.05 2.32
N GLU A 341 8.93 -29.86 3.06
CA GLU A 341 7.77 -30.61 2.55
C GLU A 341 6.66 -29.66 2.09
N ILE A 342 6.34 -28.64 2.90
CA ILE A 342 5.32 -27.63 2.56
C ILE A 342 5.76 -26.82 1.35
N HIS A 343 7.03 -26.38 1.32
CA HIS A 343 7.58 -25.62 0.22
C HIS A 343 7.59 -26.43 -1.08
N GLN A 344 7.99 -27.71 -1.03
CA GLN A 344 7.95 -28.61 -2.17
C GLN A 344 6.53 -28.79 -2.72
N ALA A 345 5.55 -28.97 -1.84
CA ALA A 345 4.14 -29.06 -2.23
C ALA A 345 3.66 -27.75 -2.87
N ARG A 346 4.00 -26.60 -2.27
CA ARG A 346 3.66 -25.26 -2.76
C ARG A 346 4.29 -25.01 -4.13
N MET A 347 5.58 -25.24 -4.27
CA MET A 347 6.32 -25.10 -5.54
C MET A 347 5.72 -26.00 -6.62
N THR A 348 5.43 -27.26 -6.31
CA THR A 348 4.81 -28.20 -7.26
C THR A 348 3.44 -27.69 -7.73
N ASN A 349 2.63 -27.20 -6.79
CA ASN A 349 1.33 -26.60 -7.11
C ASN A 349 1.49 -25.34 -8.01
N MET A 350 2.45 -24.49 -7.72
CA MET A 350 2.70 -23.28 -8.52
C MET A 350 3.20 -23.61 -9.92
N MET A 351 4.07 -24.62 -10.07
CA MET A 351 4.62 -25.06 -11.35
C MET A 351 3.56 -25.74 -12.26
N ARG A 352 2.60 -26.44 -11.68
CA ARG A 352 1.58 -27.24 -12.39
C ARG A 352 0.23 -26.58 -12.50
N ARG A 353 0.07 -25.39 -11.93
CA ARG A 353 -1.24 -24.76 -11.89
C ARG A 353 -1.75 -24.36 -13.28
N ARG A 354 -3.08 -24.45 -13.44
CA ARG A 354 -3.83 -24.06 -14.64
C ARG A 354 -4.66 -22.77 -14.40
N ARG A 355 -4.29 -21.98 -13.41
CA ARG A 355 -4.90 -20.68 -13.13
C ARG A 355 -3.86 -19.59 -13.37
N PRO A 356 -4.25 -18.44 -13.89
CA PRO A 356 -3.31 -17.37 -14.19
C PRO A 356 -2.55 -16.92 -12.95
N THR A 357 -1.25 -16.73 -13.11
CA THR A 357 -0.37 -16.09 -12.13
C THR A 357 0.30 -14.93 -12.82
N TYR A 358 0.02 -13.72 -12.38
CA TYR A 358 0.62 -12.49 -12.85
C TYR A 358 1.57 -11.98 -11.80
N ILE A 359 2.81 -11.71 -12.17
CA ILE A 359 3.85 -11.22 -11.27
C ILE A 359 4.46 -9.97 -11.89
N VAL A 360 4.44 -8.86 -11.16
CA VAL A 360 5.17 -7.64 -11.50
C VAL A 360 6.32 -7.49 -10.52
N LEU A 361 7.54 -7.50 -11.01
CA LEU A 361 8.79 -7.37 -10.23
C LEU A 361 9.39 -5.98 -10.40
N ASN A 362 10.07 -5.47 -9.37
CA ASN A 362 10.81 -4.23 -9.46
C ASN A 362 12.18 -4.49 -10.10
N LYS A 363 12.49 -3.76 -11.17
CA LYS A 363 13.73 -3.92 -11.91
C LYS A 363 14.96 -3.66 -11.05
N ALA A 364 14.99 -2.54 -10.31
CA ALA A 364 16.14 -2.16 -9.49
C ALA A 364 16.37 -3.17 -8.35
N ALA A 365 15.31 -3.66 -7.71
CA ALA A 365 15.42 -4.67 -6.67
C ALA A 365 15.91 -6.02 -7.21
N MET A 366 15.49 -6.40 -8.42
CA MET A 366 15.99 -7.59 -9.09
C MET A 366 17.48 -7.47 -9.50
N GLU A 367 17.92 -6.31 -9.94
CA GLU A 367 19.33 -6.02 -10.20
C GLU A 367 20.16 -6.09 -8.90
N GLU A 368 19.64 -5.56 -7.80
CA GLU A 368 20.25 -5.65 -6.48
C GLU A 368 20.33 -7.09 -5.98
N PHE A 369 19.24 -7.87 -6.13
CA PHE A 369 19.27 -9.31 -5.84
C PHE A 369 20.36 -10.03 -6.63
N VAL A 370 20.46 -9.76 -7.93
CA VAL A 370 21.51 -10.36 -8.77
C VAL A 370 22.92 -9.94 -8.33
N ARG A 371 23.08 -8.70 -7.89
CA ARG A 371 24.37 -8.16 -7.44
C ARG A 371 24.80 -8.74 -6.09
N THR A 372 23.90 -8.81 -5.11
CA THR A 372 24.20 -9.12 -3.71
C THR A 372 23.79 -10.52 -3.27
N GLY A 373 22.79 -11.10 -3.90
CA GLY A 373 22.12 -12.31 -3.44
C GLY A 373 21.20 -12.10 -2.24
N ARG A 374 20.97 -10.85 -1.86
CA ARG A 374 20.06 -10.50 -0.78
C ARG A 374 18.64 -10.40 -1.34
N GLN A 375 17.73 -11.14 -0.76
CA GLN A 375 16.30 -11.06 -1.04
C GLN A 375 15.67 -9.97 -0.18
N SER A 376 14.67 -9.28 -0.69
CA SER A 376 13.95 -8.25 0.05
C SER A 376 12.99 -8.82 1.09
N ASP A 377 12.56 -10.06 0.91
CA ASP A 377 11.78 -10.79 1.90
C ASP A 377 12.64 -11.09 3.13
N HIS A 378 12.16 -10.65 4.25
CA HIS A 378 12.88 -10.42 5.49
C HIS A 378 13.21 -11.67 6.33
N LEU A 379 13.54 -12.74 5.70
CA LEU A 379 14.10 -13.88 6.44
C LEU A 379 15.57 -13.56 6.81
N HIS A 380 15.76 -12.68 7.78
CA HIS A 380 17.09 -12.18 8.19
C HIS A 380 18.08 -13.23 8.58
N PHE A 381 17.60 -14.37 9.01
CA PHE A 381 18.47 -15.49 9.33
C PHE A 381 19.03 -16.16 8.08
N LEU A 382 18.50 -15.91 6.88
CA LEU A 382 19.02 -16.46 5.66
C LEU A 382 20.31 -15.74 5.23
N ARG A 383 21.30 -16.49 4.77
CA ARG A 383 22.45 -15.90 4.10
C ARG A 383 22.08 -15.41 2.70
N ASN A 384 22.91 -14.56 2.17
CA ASN A 384 22.81 -14.16 0.77
C ASN A 384 23.02 -15.37 -0.17
N PHE A 385 22.24 -15.43 -1.24
CA PHE A 385 22.40 -16.45 -2.27
C PHE A 385 23.69 -16.25 -3.08
N THR A 386 24.42 -17.32 -3.31
CA THR A 386 25.60 -17.32 -4.18
C THR A 386 25.24 -17.06 -5.65
N PRO A 387 26.16 -16.62 -6.52
CA PRO A 387 25.88 -16.43 -7.94
C PRO A 387 25.28 -17.65 -8.64
N LYS A 388 25.72 -18.86 -8.25
CA LYS A 388 25.17 -20.11 -8.77
C LYS A 388 23.73 -20.34 -8.35
N GLU A 389 23.43 -20.11 -7.10
CA GLU A 389 22.07 -20.24 -6.55
C GLU A 389 21.13 -19.20 -7.17
N ARG A 390 21.57 -17.93 -7.30
CA ARG A 390 20.79 -16.89 -7.99
C ARG A 390 20.45 -17.28 -9.42
N LYS A 391 21.43 -17.83 -10.16
CA LYS A 391 21.19 -18.36 -11.51
C LYS A 391 20.12 -19.44 -11.50
N GLN A 392 20.21 -20.43 -10.61
CA GLN A 392 19.22 -21.51 -10.51
C GLN A 392 17.80 -20.97 -10.24
N ILE A 393 17.67 -19.98 -9.36
CA ILE A 393 16.39 -19.32 -9.07
C ILE A 393 15.83 -18.63 -10.32
N LEU A 394 16.66 -17.84 -11.00
CA LEU A 394 16.25 -17.11 -12.21
C LEU A 394 15.91 -18.06 -13.37
N ASP A 395 16.63 -19.18 -13.52
CA ASP A 395 16.34 -20.20 -14.53
C ASP A 395 14.92 -20.78 -14.36
N VAL A 396 14.47 -20.97 -13.12
CA VAL A 396 13.10 -21.42 -12.84
C VAL A 396 12.08 -20.41 -13.34
N LEU A 397 12.28 -19.12 -13.08
CA LEU A 397 11.38 -18.06 -13.56
C LEU A 397 11.37 -17.98 -15.09
N VAL A 398 12.54 -18.05 -15.75
CA VAL A 398 12.65 -18.10 -17.22
C VAL A 398 11.92 -19.30 -17.78
N GLN A 399 12.11 -20.48 -17.17
CA GLN A 399 11.43 -21.70 -17.61
C GLN A 399 9.91 -21.59 -17.48
N GLN A 400 9.41 -21.02 -16.38
CA GLN A 400 7.98 -20.79 -16.19
C GLN A 400 7.45 -19.78 -17.20
N ALA A 401 8.12 -18.66 -17.41
CA ALA A 401 7.69 -17.63 -18.35
C ALA A 401 7.65 -18.14 -19.81
N ARG A 402 8.55 -19.08 -20.18
CA ARG A 402 8.60 -19.66 -21.53
C ARG A 402 7.60 -20.80 -21.75
N LYS A 403 7.39 -21.66 -20.74
CA LYS A 403 6.68 -22.94 -20.93
C LYS A 403 5.29 -23.00 -20.35
N ASN A 404 4.98 -22.15 -19.35
CA ASN A 404 3.70 -22.16 -18.68
C ASN A 404 2.79 -21.03 -19.21
N PRO A 405 1.75 -21.32 -20.00
CA PRO A 405 0.88 -20.29 -20.57
C PRO A 405 0.04 -19.56 -19.51
N PHE A 406 0.02 -20.05 -18.30
CA PHE A 406 -0.66 -19.40 -17.16
C PHE A 406 0.26 -18.57 -16.29
N PHE A 407 1.54 -18.49 -16.63
CA PHE A 407 2.51 -17.69 -15.88
C PHE A 407 2.91 -16.44 -16.68
N HIS A 408 2.60 -15.29 -16.14
CA HIS A 408 2.83 -13.98 -16.74
C HIS A 408 3.74 -13.16 -15.85
N LEU A 409 4.97 -12.91 -16.31
CA LEU A 409 5.97 -12.15 -15.59
C LEU A 409 6.21 -10.81 -16.29
N TYR A 410 6.25 -9.75 -15.50
CA TYR A 410 6.49 -8.39 -15.94
C TYR A 410 7.52 -7.70 -15.05
N PHE A 411 8.27 -6.75 -15.59
CA PHE A 411 9.05 -5.81 -14.81
C PHE A 411 8.31 -4.48 -14.70
N ALA A 412 8.32 -3.88 -13.52
CA ALA A 412 7.79 -2.55 -13.33
C ALA A 412 8.73 -1.53 -13.97
N GLN A 413 8.16 -0.57 -14.67
CA GLN A 413 8.87 0.63 -15.11
C GLN A 413 9.32 1.43 -13.86
N GLU A 414 10.31 2.31 -14.01
CA GLU A 414 10.89 3.10 -12.91
C GLU A 414 9.86 3.89 -12.06
N LYS A 415 8.67 4.14 -12.63
CA LYS A 415 7.58 4.85 -11.98
C LYS A 415 6.73 4.03 -10.99
N LEU A 416 7.01 2.73 -10.84
CA LEU A 416 6.38 1.91 -9.79
C LEU A 416 7.38 1.75 -8.64
N PRO A 417 7.46 2.68 -7.69
CA PRO A 417 8.30 2.51 -6.53
C PRO A 417 7.74 1.38 -5.69
N CYS A 418 8.38 0.22 -5.69
CA CYS A 418 8.10 -0.84 -4.74
C CYS A 418 8.66 -0.44 -3.36
N THR A 419 8.04 0.54 -2.74
CA THR A 419 8.31 0.92 -1.35
C THR A 419 7.63 -0.01 -0.37
N MET A 420 6.68 -0.80 -0.85
CA MET A 420 5.99 -1.85 -0.10
C MET A 420 6.66 -3.21 -0.37
N GLY A 421 6.70 -4.09 0.61
CA GLY A 421 7.29 -5.42 0.48
C GLY A 421 6.57 -6.27 -0.56
N GLU A 422 5.30 -6.55 -0.34
CA GLU A 422 4.49 -7.38 -1.23
C GLU A 422 3.05 -6.92 -1.25
N VAL A 423 2.42 -6.99 -2.43
CA VAL A 423 0.96 -6.92 -2.56
C VAL A 423 0.50 -8.11 -3.39
N ALA A 424 -0.31 -8.96 -2.81
CA ALA A 424 -0.78 -10.21 -3.40
C ALA A 424 -2.31 -10.31 -3.38
N LEU A 425 -2.94 -10.39 -4.53
CA LEU A 425 -4.35 -10.75 -4.63
C LEU A 425 -4.49 -12.25 -4.97
N TYR A 426 -5.16 -12.96 -4.12
CA TYR A 426 -5.70 -14.31 -4.36
C TYR A 426 -7.17 -14.14 -4.76
N ASP A 427 -7.45 -14.24 -6.07
CA ASP A 427 -8.75 -13.88 -6.66
C ASP A 427 -9.94 -14.53 -5.95
N GLY A 428 -10.88 -13.68 -5.53
CA GLY A 428 -12.07 -14.08 -4.79
C GLY A 428 -11.84 -14.54 -3.35
N ARG A 429 -10.61 -14.39 -2.80
CA ARG A 429 -10.27 -14.84 -1.44
C ARG A 429 -9.73 -13.74 -0.55
N ALA A 430 -8.57 -13.17 -0.92
CA ALA A 430 -7.90 -12.18 -0.10
C ALA A 430 -6.97 -11.29 -0.91
N LEU A 431 -6.85 -10.03 -0.49
CA LEU A 431 -5.78 -9.12 -0.85
C LEU A 431 -4.85 -9.01 0.36
N ILE A 432 -3.61 -9.44 0.19
CA ILE A 432 -2.58 -9.36 1.22
C ILE A 432 -1.62 -8.24 0.89
N THR A 433 -1.29 -7.42 1.87
CA THR A 433 -0.26 -6.40 1.77
C THR A 433 0.76 -6.62 2.86
N MET A 434 2.03 -6.60 2.47
CA MET A 434 3.15 -6.74 3.37
C MET A 434 3.96 -5.44 3.35
N SER A 435 4.15 -4.80 4.50
CA SER A 435 4.98 -3.60 4.58
C SER A 435 6.44 -3.98 4.85
N SER A 436 7.35 -3.50 4.01
CA SER A 436 8.78 -3.50 4.33
C SER A 436 9.07 -2.26 5.18
N GLY A 437 9.23 -2.44 6.48
CA GLY A 437 9.65 -1.35 7.36
C GLY A 437 11.06 -0.89 7.01
N SER A 438 11.19 0.28 6.39
CA SER A 438 12.49 0.94 6.28
C SER A 438 12.90 1.45 7.66
N GLY A 439 13.80 0.73 8.31
CA GLY A 439 14.50 1.22 9.53
C GLY A 439 14.05 0.64 10.86
N TYR A 440 13.13 -0.31 10.91
CA TYR A 440 12.70 -0.98 12.13
C TYR A 440 13.38 -2.34 12.33
N ASP A 441 13.51 -2.74 13.59
CA ASP A 441 14.05 -4.06 13.94
C ASP A 441 13.09 -5.13 13.44
N LEU A 442 13.50 -5.84 12.42
CA LEU A 442 12.72 -6.80 11.64
C LEU A 442 12.30 -8.06 12.44
N ARG A 443 12.70 -8.17 13.69
CA ARG A 443 12.23 -9.23 14.60
C ARG A 443 10.79 -8.98 15.08
N THR A 444 10.30 -7.74 14.98
CA THR A 444 9.00 -7.33 15.51
C THR A 444 8.06 -6.70 14.50
N ASP A 445 8.53 -6.34 13.28
CA ASP A 445 7.79 -5.45 12.38
C ASP A 445 7.35 -6.08 11.06
N HIS A 446 7.30 -7.41 10.99
CA HIS A 446 6.70 -8.09 9.84
C HIS A 446 5.17 -7.95 9.90
N ARG A 447 4.63 -7.03 9.11
CA ARG A 447 3.22 -6.69 9.14
C ARG A 447 2.56 -7.08 7.83
N GLU A 448 1.65 -8.02 7.94
CA GLU A 448 0.77 -8.38 6.84
C GLU A 448 -0.66 -8.01 7.18
N SER A 449 -1.35 -7.41 6.25
CA SER A 449 -2.78 -7.22 6.33
C SER A 449 -3.51 -8.06 5.31
N CYS A 450 -4.69 -8.52 5.65
CA CYS A 450 -5.51 -9.38 4.81
C CYS A 450 -6.90 -8.76 4.64
N ILE A 451 -7.21 -8.28 3.46
CA ILE A 451 -8.50 -7.70 3.10
C ILE A 451 -9.31 -8.77 2.34
N THR A 452 -10.49 -9.11 2.84
CA THR A 452 -11.36 -10.13 2.22
C THR A 452 -12.64 -9.52 1.62
N HIS A 453 -12.82 -8.19 1.68
CA HIS A 453 -14.02 -7.54 1.19
C HIS A 453 -14.17 -7.68 -0.34
N PRO A 454 -15.27 -8.29 -0.86
CA PRO A 454 -15.38 -8.66 -2.27
C PRO A 454 -15.24 -7.50 -3.24
N PHE A 455 -15.73 -6.32 -2.87
CA PHE A 455 -15.64 -5.11 -3.70
C PHE A 455 -14.18 -4.66 -3.84
N VAL A 456 -13.41 -4.67 -2.75
CA VAL A 456 -11.98 -4.32 -2.78
C VAL A 456 -11.17 -5.30 -3.62
N LEU A 457 -11.46 -6.60 -3.50
CA LEU A 457 -10.80 -7.63 -4.31
C LEU A 457 -11.04 -7.41 -5.82
N ARG A 458 -12.29 -7.10 -6.20
CA ARG A 458 -12.63 -6.78 -7.60
C ARG A 458 -11.96 -5.49 -8.08
N ALA A 459 -12.01 -4.43 -7.27
CA ALA A 459 -11.38 -3.16 -7.61
C ALA A 459 -9.87 -3.29 -7.79
N TYR A 460 -9.19 -4.03 -6.89
CA TYR A 460 -7.76 -4.30 -7.01
C TYR A 460 -7.42 -5.11 -8.27
N LYS A 461 -8.19 -6.13 -8.58
CA LYS A 461 -8.00 -6.92 -9.82
C LYS A 461 -8.09 -6.06 -11.07
N GLN A 462 -9.10 -5.19 -11.14
CA GLN A 462 -9.27 -4.25 -12.26
C GLN A 462 -8.11 -3.25 -12.33
N PHE A 463 -7.74 -2.68 -11.19
CA PHE A 463 -6.59 -1.79 -11.07
C PHE A 463 -5.30 -2.49 -11.55
N TYR A 464 -5.04 -3.70 -11.06
CA TYR A 464 -3.86 -4.47 -11.44
C TYR A 464 -3.76 -4.66 -12.96
N MET A 465 -4.83 -5.13 -13.60
CA MET A 465 -4.83 -5.40 -15.04
C MET A 465 -4.81 -4.10 -15.87
N ASN A 466 -5.65 -3.13 -15.52
CA ASN A 466 -5.87 -1.94 -16.36
C ASN A 466 -4.86 -0.81 -16.09
N THR A 467 -4.20 -0.83 -14.95
CA THR A 467 -3.23 0.21 -14.57
C THR A 467 -1.83 -0.37 -14.43
N VAL A 468 -1.62 -1.37 -13.57
CA VAL A 468 -0.29 -1.89 -13.31
C VAL A 468 0.26 -2.59 -14.55
N VAL A 469 -0.39 -3.63 -15.05
CA VAL A 469 0.08 -4.39 -16.22
C VAL A 469 0.01 -3.57 -17.50
N ALA A 470 -1.10 -2.86 -17.74
CA ALA A 470 -1.29 -2.17 -19.02
C ALA A 470 -0.52 -0.86 -19.18
N ARG A 471 -0.08 -0.20 -18.07
CA ARG A 471 0.50 1.15 -18.13
C ARG A 471 1.81 1.33 -17.38
N LEU A 472 2.06 0.53 -16.34
CA LEU A 472 3.19 0.71 -15.44
C LEU A 472 4.23 -0.41 -15.55
N ALA A 473 3.90 -1.48 -16.26
CA ALA A 473 4.82 -2.59 -16.50
C ALA A 473 5.32 -2.60 -17.95
N ASP A 474 6.51 -3.16 -18.15
CA ASP A 474 7.03 -3.49 -19.47
C ASP A 474 6.20 -4.61 -20.11
N THR A 475 6.31 -4.80 -21.41
CA THR A 475 5.66 -5.95 -22.06
C THR A 475 6.23 -7.27 -21.55
N GLN A 476 5.47 -8.36 -21.67
CA GLN A 476 5.93 -9.70 -21.26
C GLN A 476 7.20 -10.13 -22.00
N THR A 477 7.32 -9.76 -23.28
CA THR A 477 8.52 -10.07 -24.09
C THR A 477 9.73 -9.30 -23.60
N GLU A 478 9.60 -8.01 -23.34
CA GLU A 478 10.68 -7.18 -22.80
C GLU A 478 11.11 -7.67 -21.42
N SER A 479 10.14 -8.00 -20.56
CA SER A 479 10.38 -8.54 -19.23
C SER A 479 11.14 -9.88 -19.28
N LEU A 480 10.79 -10.77 -20.20
CA LEU A 480 11.53 -12.02 -20.39
C LEU A 480 12.96 -11.77 -20.84
N ASN A 481 13.18 -10.86 -21.80
CA ASN A 481 14.53 -10.50 -22.26
C ASN A 481 15.38 -9.92 -21.12
N GLN A 482 14.80 -9.08 -20.27
CA GLN A 482 15.48 -8.53 -19.08
C GLN A 482 15.82 -9.64 -18.09
N LEU A 483 14.92 -10.58 -17.82
CA LEU A 483 15.18 -11.71 -16.93
C LEU A 483 16.34 -12.59 -17.46
N GLU A 484 16.38 -12.86 -18.75
CA GLU A 484 17.48 -13.60 -19.38
C GLU A 484 18.82 -12.85 -19.31
N GLU A 485 18.80 -11.52 -19.39
CA GLU A 485 20.00 -10.71 -19.17
C GLU A 485 20.52 -10.84 -17.72
N LEU A 486 19.61 -10.87 -16.74
CA LEU A 486 19.98 -11.10 -15.34
C LEU A 486 20.60 -12.48 -15.13
N VAL A 487 20.12 -13.53 -15.83
CA VAL A 487 20.76 -14.87 -15.84
C VAL A 487 22.18 -14.79 -16.40
N ARG A 488 22.38 -14.12 -17.55
CA ARG A 488 23.71 -13.93 -18.14
C ARG A 488 24.68 -13.21 -17.22
N ARG A 489 24.21 -12.22 -16.46
CA ARG A 489 25.04 -11.55 -15.44
C ARG A 489 25.48 -12.50 -14.33
N CYS A 490 24.59 -13.38 -13.86
CA CYS A 490 24.96 -14.43 -12.90
C CYS A 490 26.03 -15.38 -13.49
N GLU A 491 25.90 -15.81 -14.75
CA GLU A 491 26.88 -16.65 -15.42
C GLU A 491 28.25 -15.99 -15.52
N LYS A 492 28.28 -14.70 -15.84
CA LYS A 492 29.53 -13.92 -15.86
C LYS A 492 30.20 -13.92 -14.49
N MET A 493 29.45 -13.65 -13.41
CA MET A 493 30.00 -13.67 -12.04
C MET A 493 30.54 -15.05 -11.64
N ILE A 494 29.88 -16.14 -12.04
CA ILE A 494 30.36 -17.51 -11.79
C ILE A 494 31.71 -17.75 -12.48
N ARG A 495 31.84 -17.35 -13.74
CA ARG A 495 33.09 -17.51 -14.51
C ARG A 495 34.25 -16.68 -13.93
N GLU A 496 33.96 -15.46 -13.50
CA GLU A 496 34.97 -14.56 -12.89
C GLU A 496 35.42 -15.10 -11.53
N GLY A 497 34.54 -15.61 -10.69
CA GLY A 497 34.89 -16.26 -9.43
C GLY A 497 35.73 -17.54 -9.60
N GLN A 498 35.49 -18.32 -10.66
CA GLN A 498 36.30 -19.50 -10.96
C GLN A 498 37.72 -19.15 -11.41
N LYS A 499 37.90 -18.08 -12.19
CA LYS A 499 39.24 -17.59 -12.62
C LYS A 499 40.05 -17.06 -11.45
N GLY A 500 39.44 -16.36 -10.51
CA GLY A 500 40.10 -15.86 -9.30
C GLY A 500 40.60 -16.97 -8.39
N ASN A 501 39.83 -18.06 -8.25
CA ASN A 501 40.27 -19.24 -7.47
C ASN A 501 41.38 -20.03 -8.14
N ALA A 502 41.35 -20.20 -9.46
CA ALA A 502 42.42 -20.89 -10.21
C ALA A 502 43.77 -20.13 -10.19
N GLY A 503 43.70 -18.79 -10.18
CA GLY A 503 44.91 -17.95 -10.05
C GLY A 503 45.56 -18.08 -8.66
N ASN A 504 44.76 -18.10 -7.60
CA ASN A 504 45.23 -18.26 -6.22
C ASN A 504 45.82 -19.68 -5.93
N GLU A 505 45.31 -20.72 -6.60
CA GLU A 505 45.88 -22.08 -6.48
C GLU A 505 47.21 -22.22 -7.22
N GLN A 506 47.37 -21.56 -8.37
CA GLN A 506 48.65 -21.54 -9.08
C GLN A 506 49.75 -20.74 -8.36
N GLU A 507 49.42 -19.62 -7.72
CA GLU A 507 50.35 -18.89 -6.87
C GLU A 507 50.78 -19.69 -5.61
N LYS A 508 49.91 -20.49 -5.02
CA LYS A 508 50.24 -21.37 -3.89
C LYS A 508 51.11 -22.56 -4.30
N LEU A 509 51.01 -23.04 -5.55
CA LEU A 509 51.82 -24.13 -6.08
C LEU A 509 53.17 -23.66 -6.61
N SER A 510 53.31 -22.39 -6.99
CA SER A 510 54.58 -21.82 -7.46
C SER A 510 55.42 -21.20 -6.33
N GLY A 511 54.90 -21.14 -5.12
CA GLY A 511 55.58 -20.61 -3.91
C GLY A 511 56.14 -21.70 -2.97
N GLN A 512 56.08 -22.99 -3.36
CA GLN A 512 56.76 -24.11 -2.74
C GLN A 512 57.98 -24.53 -3.63
#